data_d0adaf6b7b4502fe1e3bfc6451df97ba
#
_entry.id   d0adaf6b7b4502fe1e3bfc6451df97ba
#
_cell.length_a   1.000
_cell.length_b   1.000
_cell.length_c   1.000
_cell.angle_alpha   90.00
_cell.angle_beta   90.00
_cell.angle_gamma   90.00
#
_symmetry.space_group_name_H-M   'P 1'
#
loop_
_entity.id
_entity.type
_entity.pdbx_description
1 polymer ?
#
loop_
_entity_poly.entity_id
_entity_poly.type
_entity_poly.pdbx_seq_one_letter_code
_entity_poly.pdbx_strand_id
1 'polypeptide(L)'
;MAEKVKRYLLENDPVETFEFIGICTAQSDFRLAWQLNTRFTIFLEKSNELIEVPIKKTKEFDRYNFYSYHDRQNLISYFLIRNKQEGHILLSEKPSIDYFLIMQEN
;
A
#
# COMPACT_ATOMS: atom_id res chain seq x y z
N MET A 1 6.70 1.40 -12.09
CA MET A 1 5.79 2.25 -12.83
C MET A 1 4.59 2.62 -11.99
N ALA A 2 4.24 3.88 -11.99
CA ALA A 2 3.08 4.34 -11.24
C ALA A 2 1.82 4.17 -12.07
N GLU A 3 0.75 3.75 -11.42
CA GLU A 3 -0.52 3.64 -12.10
C GLU A 3 -1.60 4.19 -11.19
N LYS A 4 -2.57 4.84 -11.77
CA LYS A 4 -3.66 5.41 -11.01
C LYS A 4 -4.66 4.34 -10.65
N VAL A 5 -4.78 4.08 -9.38
CA VAL A 5 -5.77 3.15 -8.88
C VAL A 5 -6.67 3.94 -7.97
N LYS A 6 -7.80 4.31 -8.46
CA LYS A 6 -8.67 5.22 -7.74
C LYS A 6 -9.89 4.56 -7.18
N ARG A 7 -9.89 3.25 -7.16
CA ARG A 7 -11.08 2.58 -6.75
C ARG A 7 -11.02 1.91 -5.47
N TYR A 8 -9.98 1.19 -5.21
CA TYR A 8 -10.05 0.20 -4.16
C TYR A 8 -9.98 0.78 -2.78
N LEU A 9 -9.15 1.77 -2.58
CA LEU A 9 -8.93 2.28 -1.24
C LEU A 9 -9.62 3.60 -0.98
N LEU A 10 -9.74 4.43 -2.00
CA LEU A 10 -10.24 5.78 -1.81
C LEU A 10 -11.34 6.14 -2.79
N GLU A 11 -12.16 5.19 -3.13
CA GLU A 11 -13.18 5.45 -4.15
C GLU A 11 -14.19 6.51 -3.75
N ASN A 12 -14.35 6.78 -2.49
CA ASN A 12 -15.29 7.78 -2.01
C ASN A 12 -14.66 9.14 -1.79
N ASP A 13 -13.43 9.32 -2.24
CA ASP A 13 -12.74 10.58 -2.03
C ASP A 13 -12.21 11.10 -3.36
N PRO A 14 -13.06 11.75 -4.13
CA PRO A 14 -12.70 12.16 -5.48
C PRO A 14 -11.69 13.29 -5.56
N VAL A 15 -11.46 14.01 -4.48
CA VAL A 15 -10.55 15.15 -4.50
C VAL A 15 -9.11 14.78 -4.18
N GLU A 16 -8.88 13.61 -3.65
CA GLU A 16 -7.53 13.23 -3.31
C GLU A 16 -6.82 12.58 -4.48
N THR A 17 -5.54 12.92 -4.62
CA THR A 17 -4.69 12.37 -5.66
C THR A 17 -3.72 11.39 -5.03
N PHE A 18 -3.61 10.22 -5.59
CA PHE A 18 -2.63 9.26 -5.12
C PHE A 18 -2.18 8.39 -6.27
N GLU A 19 -1.01 7.81 -6.10
CA GLU A 19 -0.40 6.93 -7.08
C GLU A 19 0.03 5.64 -6.45
N PHE A 20 -0.03 4.59 -7.24
CA PHE A 20 0.41 3.26 -6.82
C PHE A 20 1.61 2.87 -7.64
N ILE A 21 2.62 2.33 -6.99
CA ILE A 21 3.76 1.72 -7.65
C ILE A 21 3.75 0.25 -7.28
N GLY A 22 3.69 -0.61 -8.28
CA GLY A 22 3.77 -2.04 -8.06
C GLY A 22 5.21 -2.49 -7.96
N ILE A 23 5.51 -3.34 -7.00
CA ILE A 23 6.85 -3.85 -6.76
C ILE A 23 6.82 -5.36 -6.77
N CYS A 24 7.68 -5.95 -7.60
CA CYS A 24 7.83 -7.39 -7.67
C CYS A 24 9.16 -7.76 -7.03
N THR A 25 9.10 -8.48 -5.92
CA THR A 25 10.30 -8.88 -5.20
C THR A 25 9.99 -10.05 -4.29
N ALA A 26 10.99 -10.88 -4.05
CA ALA A 26 10.86 -11.99 -3.11
C ALA A 26 11.20 -11.57 -1.68
N GLN A 27 11.57 -10.33 -1.47
CA GLN A 27 11.98 -9.88 -0.14
C GLN A 27 10.79 -9.72 0.79
N SER A 28 11.06 -9.82 2.09
CA SER A 28 10.04 -9.59 3.09
C SER A 28 9.68 -8.10 3.16
N ASP A 29 8.54 -7.81 3.74
CA ASP A 29 8.10 -6.43 3.89
C ASP A 29 9.09 -5.60 4.71
N PHE A 30 9.62 -6.19 5.77
CA PHE A 30 10.59 -5.52 6.64
C PHE A 30 11.84 -5.12 5.84
N ARG A 31 12.37 -6.02 5.05
CA ARG A 31 13.58 -5.73 4.27
C ARG A 31 13.32 -4.72 3.17
N LEU A 32 12.17 -4.84 2.52
CA LEU A 32 11.80 -3.91 1.47
C LEU A 32 11.62 -2.52 2.05
N ALA A 33 10.94 -2.41 3.18
CA ALA A 33 10.75 -1.11 3.83
C ALA A 33 12.10 -0.48 4.19
N TRP A 34 13.02 -1.29 4.72
CA TRP A 34 14.35 -0.78 5.06
C TRP A 34 15.08 -0.28 3.83
N GLN A 35 15.02 -0.99 2.72
CA GLN A 35 15.68 -0.58 1.49
C GLN A 35 15.08 0.71 0.93
N LEU A 36 13.76 0.82 0.95
CA LEU A 36 13.09 2.04 0.49
C LEU A 36 13.47 3.22 1.37
N ASN A 37 13.52 3.01 2.67
CA ASN A 37 13.90 4.06 3.60
C ASN A 37 15.29 4.58 3.32
N THR A 38 16.21 3.65 3.10
CA THR A 38 17.61 4.01 2.85
C THR A 38 17.77 4.74 1.53
N ARG A 39 17.06 4.29 0.51
CA ARG A 39 17.24 4.82 -0.83
C ARG A 39 16.56 6.16 -1.03
N PHE A 40 15.42 6.35 -0.42
CA PHE A 40 14.61 7.56 -0.66
C PHE A 40 14.54 8.51 0.52
N THR A 41 15.26 8.21 1.57
CA THR A 41 15.28 9.06 2.77
C THR A 41 13.88 9.27 3.31
N ILE A 42 13.14 8.21 3.42
CA ILE A 42 11.83 8.20 4.08
C ILE A 42 11.92 7.28 5.29
N PHE A 43 10.86 7.22 6.09
CA PHE A 43 10.91 6.48 7.34
C PHE A 43 9.65 5.63 7.52
N LEU A 44 9.46 4.68 6.60
CA LEU A 44 8.35 3.75 6.70
C LEU A 44 8.45 2.92 7.96
N GLU A 45 7.38 2.89 8.72
CA GLU A 45 7.29 2.10 9.94
C GLU A 45 6.03 1.25 9.90
N LYS A 46 6.10 0.07 10.48
CA LYS A 46 4.95 -0.82 10.51
C LYS A 46 3.85 -0.17 11.33
N SER A 47 2.67 -0.09 10.75
CA SER A 47 1.52 0.49 11.42
C SER A 47 0.93 -0.50 12.41
N ASN A 48 0.35 0.01 13.49
CA ASN A 48 -0.41 -0.79 14.43
C ASN A 48 -1.84 -1.00 13.95
N GLU A 49 -2.23 -0.30 12.89
CA GLU A 49 -3.54 -0.43 12.32
C GLU A 49 -3.52 -1.40 11.15
N LEU A 50 -4.69 -1.81 10.71
CA LEU A 50 -4.85 -2.70 9.58
C LEU A 50 -5.75 -2.03 8.55
N ILE A 51 -5.46 -2.29 7.28
CA ILE A 51 -6.35 -1.87 6.22
C ILE A 51 -7.39 -2.97 6.03
N GLU A 52 -8.65 -2.60 6.03
CA GLU A 52 -9.74 -3.55 5.82
C GLU A 52 -10.29 -3.37 4.42
N VAL A 53 -10.36 -4.47 3.69
CA VAL A 53 -10.87 -4.48 2.32
C VAL A 53 -12.06 -5.43 2.26
N PRO A 54 -13.22 -4.96 1.78
CA PRO A 54 -14.40 -5.83 1.71
C PRO A 54 -14.21 -6.98 0.74
N ILE A 55 -14.67 -8.15 1.14
CA ILE A 55 -14.68 -9.33 0.28
C ILE A 55 -16.02 -9.34 -0.45
N LYS A 56 -15.97 -9.36 -1.78
CA LYS A 56 -17.19 -9.21 -2.58
C LYS A 56 -18.22 -10.32 -2.38
N LYS A 57 -17.78 -11.52 -2.08
CA LYS A 57 -18.68 -12.66 -1.99
C LYS A 57 -19.25 -12.91 -0.61
N THR A 58 -18.71 -12.27 0.39
CA THR A 58 -19.17 -12.42 1.76
C THR A 58 -19.33 -11.02 2.34
N LYS A 59 -19.84 -10.92 3.55
CA LYS A 59 -19.94 -9.62 4.21
C LYS A 59 -18.76 -9.38 5.14
N GLU A 60 -17.69 -10.11 4.93
CA GLU A 60 -16.51 -10.00 5.75
C GLU A 60 -15.47 -9.10 5.09
N PHE A 61 -14.40 -8.84 5.83
CA PHE A 61 -13.30 -8.00 5.37
C PHE A 61 -12.00 -8.76 5.49
N ASP A 62 -11.14 -8.62 4.48
CA ASP A 62 -9.75 -9.02 4.59
C ASP A 62 -8.97 -7.90 5.25
N ARG A 63 -8.01 -8.26 6.07
CA ARG A 63 -7.19 -7.28 6.78
C ARG A 63 -5.74 -7.41 6.32
N TYR A 64 -5.14 -6.26 6.08
CA TYR A 64 -3.77 -6.18 5.57
C TYR A 64 -2.92 -5.33 6.49
N ASN A 65 -1.74 -5.86 6.83
CA ASN A 65 -0.71 -5.09 7.51
C ASN A 65 -0.06 -4.15 6.51
N PHE A 66 0.41 -3.02 6.99
CA PHE A 66 1.09 -2.06 6.11
C PHE A 66 2.12 -1.24 6.88
N TYR A 67 3.02 -0.63 6.13
CA TYR A 67 3.98 0.32 6.65
C TYR A 67 3.56 1.70 6.17
N SER A 68 3.81 2.72 6.97
CA SER A 68 3.44 4.07 6.59
C SER A 68 4.47 5.10 7.03
N TYR A 69 4.46 6.22 6.35
CA TYR A 69 5.26 7.37 6.69
C TYR A 69 4.55 8.61 6.19
N HIS A 70 4.44 9.61 7.06
CA HIS A 70 3.80 10.86 6.71
C HIS A 70 4.86 11.96 6.67
N ASP A 71 5.18 12.41 5.47
CA ASP A 71 6.12 13.49 5.27
C ASP A 71 5.37 14.81 5.40
N ARG A 72 5.50 15.42 6.55
CA ARG A 72 4.76 16.66 6.85
C ARG A 72 5.33 17.87 6.14
N GLN A 73 6.59 17.81 5.77
CA GLN A 73 7.22 18.90 5.06
C GLN A 73 6.74 19.01 3.63
N ASN A 74 6.65 17.86 2.96
CA ASN A 74 6.23 17.81 1.57
C ASN A 74 4.77 17.45 1.40
N LEU A 75 4.06 17.20 2.50
CA LEU A 75 2.64 16.89 2.52
C LEU A 75 2.32 15.65 1.69
N ILE A 76 3.13 14.62 1.86
CA ILE A 76 2.94 13.36 1.18
C ILE A 76 2.92 12.24 2.20
N SER A 77 1.96 11.35 2.06
CA SER A 77 1.89 10.14 2.86
C SER A 77 2.28 8.95 2.00
N TYR A 78 3.04 8.05 2.59
CA TYR A 78 3.51 6.84 1.92
C TYR A 78 2.95 5.63 2.65
N PHE A 79 2.50 4.65 1.88
CA PHE A 79 2.01 3.39 2.42
C PHE A 79 2.60 2.25 1.63
N LEU A 80 3.19 1.29 2.33
CA LEU A 80 3.69 0.07 1.70
C LEU A 80 2.84 -1.08 2.16
N ILE A 81 2.18 -1.75 1.24
CA ILE A 81 1.28 -2.83 1.57
C ILE A 81 1.62 -4.05 0.71
N ARG A 82 1.62 -5.20 1.33
CA ARG A 82 1.86 -6.46 0.62
C ARG A 82 0.59 -6.88 -0.11
N ASN A 83 0.73 -7.19 -1.38
CA ASN A 83 -0.43 -7.56 -2.20
C ASN A 83 -1.03 -8.90 -1.76
N LYS A 84 -0.19 -9.83 -1.33
CA LYS A 84 -0.63 -11.16 -0.91
C LYS A 84 -0.31 -11.37 0.55
N GLN A 85 -1.33 -11.60 1.36
CA GLN A 85 -1.16 -11.85 2.79
C GLN A 85 -2.10 -12.95 3.22
N GLU A 86 -1.55 -13.99 3.84
CA GLU A 86 -2.33 -15.06 4.45
C GLU A 86 -3.44 -15.61 3.56
N GLY A 87 -3.11 -15.84 2.28
CA GLY A 87 -4.07 -16.36 1.33
C GLY A 87 -4.96 -15.33 0.68
N HIS A 88 -4.81 -14.06 1.04
CA HIS A 88 -5.59 -12.98 0.46
C HIS A 88 -4.75 -12.21 -0.56
N ILE A 89 -5.42 -11.66 -1.57
CA ILE A 89 -4.78 -10.81 -2.57
C ILE A 89 -5.51 -9.49 -2.58
N LEU A 90 -4.77 -8.40 -2.35
CA LEU A 90 -5.35 -7.07 -2.33
C LEU A 90 -5.87 -6.66 -3.70
N LEU A 91 -5.08 -6.88 -4.73
CA LEU A 91 -5.45 -6.55 -6.08
C LEU A 91 -5.30 -7.80 -6.93
N SER A 92 -6.38 -8.56 -7.05
CA SER A 92 -6.36 -9.85 -7.74
C SER A 92 -6.16 -9.71 -9.25
N GLU A 93 -6.41 -8.54 -9.79
CA GLU A 93 -6.18 -8.28 -11.21
C GLU A 93 -4.70 -8.25 -11.55
N LYS A 94 -3.84 -8.10 -10.55
CA LYS A 94 -2.40 -8.01 -10.73
C LYS A 94 -1.68 -8.97 -9.79
N PRO A 95 -1.89 -10.27 -9.97
CA PRO A 95 -1.35 -11.25 -9.00
C PRO A 95 0.16 -11.37 -9.02
N SER A 96 0.82 -10.87 -10.05
CA SER A 96 2.28 -10.93 -10.11
C SER A 96 2.97 -9.84 -9.30
N ILE A 97 2.21 -8.83 -8.85
CA ILE A 97 2.77 -7.77 -8.03
C ILE A 97 2.80 -8.22 -6.60
N ASP A 98 3.93 -8.06 -5.94
CA ASP A 98 4.11 -8.51 -4.56
C ASP A 98 3.78 -7.41 -3.55
N TYR A 99 4.08 -6.17 -3.87
CA TYR A 99 3.83 -5.03 -2.98
C TYR A 99 3.35 -3.84 -3.76
N PHE A 100 2.62 -2.98 -3.07
CA PHE A 100 2.26 -1.67 -3.59
C PHE A 100 2.84 -0.59 -2.68
N LEU A 101 3.49 0.37 -3.30
CA LEU A 101 3.86 1.60 -2.62
C LEU A 101 2.86 2.66 -3.07
N ILE A 102 2.11 3.17 -2.13
CA ILE A 102 1.06 4.15 -2.39
C ILE A 102 1.54 5.49 -1.88
N MET A 103 1.44 6.50 -2.73
CA MET A 103 1.80 7.87 -2.37
C MET A 103 0.57 8.73 -2.51
N GLN A 104 0.27 9.45 -1.46
CA GLN A 104 -0.94 10.27 -1.41
C GLN A 104 -0.56 11.68 -0.99
N GLU A 105 -1.00 12.67 -1.77
CA GLU A 105 -0.83 14.06 -1.38
C GLU A 105 -1.85 14.44 -0.32
N ASN A 106 -1.38 15.10 0.69
CA ASN A 106 -2.26 15.54 1.78
C ASN A 106 -2.84 16.91 1.55
#